data_f0bb28d77e3576cb6f469e206f872f38
#
_entry.id   f0bb28d77e3576cb6f469e206f872f38
#
_cell.length_a   1.000
_cell.length_b   1.000
_cell.length_c   1.000
_cell.angle_alpha   90.00
_cell.angle_beta   90.00
_cell.angle_gamma   90.00
#
_symmetry.space_group_name_H-M   'P 1'
#
loop_
_entity.id
_entity.type
_entity.pdbx_description
1 polymer ?
#
loop_
_entity_poly.entity_id
_entity_poly.type
_entity_poly.pdbx_seq_one_letter_code
_entity_poly.pdbx_strand_id
1 'polypeptide(L)'
;MAATIDADIDTLAEEAVVYAWPLYEMCRMRAATSPQRCETAGEAPAPQRWCNVFTHARKLLGPGKSRVVTPNNDTLYTNAWLDLGAGPLVIDVPDTAGRYYVLGLLDFYTNPFAHIGQRLTGTAARSFVLVPPGWRGELPPAFDTPGARIEAPTRWLWVIGRILVDGPHDLPAVHALQDGFVVRTLADWQAGAAPRPMAFDPACDPKAAPDAGHFAAQVQRALRENPPPARDADRLARYATLGLHPEAGALDGTQRDLLQDAIARVLPRLRATEAGRAAASGWVAMPLVEASFGDDHRMRALVALKYIGMLESREATYPLAWHDAAGRALHGSHCYTLRFGPGELPPVEAFWSLTMYDSRDCMLVDNPIDRYAIGDRTPALRRDADGGLTLRIQHAAPADEAARANWLPAPAGAFYLCLRAYVPRAEMLDGRHALPPLVRIGDTV
;
A
#
# COMPACT_ATOMS: atom_id res chain seq x y z
N MET A 1 15.39 5.64 -43.13
CA MET A 1 15.35 4.27 -42.61
C MET A 1 16.04 4.14 -41.24
N ALA A 2 17.27 4.64 -41.06
CA ALA A 2 17.94 4.60 -39.72
C ALA A 2 17.17 5.35 -38.62
N ALA A 3 16.73 6.58 -38.86
CA ALA A 3 15.98 7.38 -37.88
C ALA A 3 14.63 6.77 -37.46
N THR A 4 14.01 5.93 -38.31
CA THR A 4 12.75 5.24 -37.98
C THR A 4 13.02 3.99 -37.16
N ILE A 5 14.14 3.31 -37.34
CA ILE A 5 14.57 2.15 -36.58
C ILE A 5 15.02 2.58 -35.16
N ASP A 6 15.75 3.70 -35.07
CA ASP A 6 16.19 4.25 -33.77
C ASP A 6 14.99 4.69 -32.90
N ALA A 7 14.00 5.35 -33.50
CA ALA A 7 12.78 5.75 -32.80
C ALA A 7 11.95 4.55 -32.31
N ASP A 8 11.99 3.40 -32.97
CA ASP A 8 11.28 2.19 -32.57
C ASP A 8 11.98 1.50 -31.39
N ILE A 9 13.33 1.46 -31.38
CA ILE A 9 14.09 0.85 -30.28
C ILE A 9 14.01 1.68 -28.99
N ASP A 10 14.01 3.02 -29.09
CA ASP A 10 13.82 3.91 -27.93
C ASP A 10 12.44 3.73 -27.31
N THR A 11 11.40 3.63 -28.13
CA THR A 11 10.03 3.35 -27.68
C THR A 11 9.94 2.00 -27.00
N LEU A 12 10.58 0.97 -27.56
CA LEU A 12 10.65 -0.35 -26.97
C LEU A 12 11.35 -0.33 -25.60
N ALA A 13 12.43 0.43 -25.46
CA ALA A 13 13.15 0.57 -24.20
C ALA A 13 12.28 1.25 -23.13
N GLU A 14 11.52 2.29 -23.48
CA GLU A 14 10.57 2.93 -22.57
C GLU A 14 9.43 2.00 -22.15
N GLU A 15 8.84 1.25 -23.09
CA GLU A 15 7.84 0.21 -22.80
C GLU A 15 8.40 -0.85 -21.85
N ALA A 16 9.63 -1.30 -22.08
CA ALA A 16 10.29 -2.31 -21.26
C ALA A 16 10.55 -1.81 -19.83
N VAL A 17 10.98 -0.56 -19.65
CA VAL A 17 11.14 0.07 -18.34
C VAL A 17 9.80 0.19 -17.62
N VAL A 18 8.75 0.63 -18.29
CA VAL A 18 7.39 0.72 -17.70
C VAL A 18 6.90 -0.66 -17.26
N TYR A 19 7.05 -1.69 -18.09
CA TYR A 19 6.66 -3.06 -17.76
C TYR A 19 7.41 -3.61 -16.56
N ALA A 20 8.74 -3.42 -16.53
CA ALA A 20 9.64 -4.02 -15.55
C ALA A 20 9.78 -3.23 -14.25
N TRP A 21 9.35 -1.96 -14.21
CA TRP A 21 9.48 -1.11 -13.04
C TRP A 21 8.85 -1.72 -11.76
N PRO A 22 7.65 -2.32 -11.79
CA PRO A 22 7.08 -3.00 -10.63
C PRO A 22 7.96 -4.13 -10.08
N LEU A 23 8.57 -4.92 -10.94
CA LEU A 23 9.49 -6.00 -10.55
C LEU A 23 10.72 -5.45 -9.82
N TYR A 24 11.30 -4.38 -10.35
CA TYR A 24 12.43 -3.68 -9.74
C TYR A 24 12.07 -3.14 -8.34
N GLU A 25 10.92 -2.46 -8.22
CA GLU A 25 10.46 -1.94 -6.92
C GLU A 25 10.14 -3.05 -5.93
N MET A 26 9.59 -4.19 -6.36
CA MET A 26 9.36 -5.34 -5.49
C MET A 26 10.68 -5.93 -4.96
N CYS A 27 11.74 -6.00 -5.78
CA CYS A 27 13.07 -6.39 -5.31
C CYS A 27 13.59 -5.42 -4.24
N ARG A 28 13.48 -4.11 -4.46
CA ARG A 28 13.89 -3.07 -3.52
C ARG A 28 13.08 -3.13 -2.21
N MET A 29 11.77 -3.25 -2.30
CA MET A 29 10.89 -3.36 -1.13
C MET A 29 11.17 -4.64 -0.35
N ARG A 30 11.38 -5.78 -1.02
CA ARG A 30 11.76 -7.04 -0.37
C ARG A 30 13.06 -6.86 0.41
N ALA A 31 14.09 -6.27 -0.19
CA ALA A 31 15.37 -6.02 0.48
C ALA A 31 15.26 -5.02 1.64
N ALA A 32 14.41 -3.98 1.49
CA ALA A 32 14.26 -2.93 2.49
C ALA A 32 13.44 -3.33 3.72
N THR A 33 12.44 -4.22 3.53
CA THR A 33 11.41 -4.49 4.55
C THR A 33 11.44 -5.91 5.10
N SER A 34 12.16 -6.86 4.48
CA SER A 34 12.40 -8.16 5.10
C SER A 34 13.26 -8.02 6.35
N PRO A 35 12.91 -8.70 7.46
CA PRO A 35 13.62 -8.54 8.72
C PRO A 35 15.01 -9.16 8.68
N GLN A 36 15.97 -8.50 9.30
CA GLN A 36 17.27 -9.07 9.60
C GLN A 36 17.22 -9.93 10.86
N ARG A 37 16.36 -9.59 11.80
CA ARG A 37 16.17 -10.29 13.07
C ARG A 37 14.78 -10.88 13.16
N CYS A 38 14.69 -12.10 13.65
CA CYS A 38 13.46 -12.82 13.96
C CYS A 38 13.54 -13.35 15.37
N GLU A 39 12.49 -13.18 16.17
CA GLU A 39 12.46 -13.62 17.58
C GLU A 39 12.67 -15.13 17.73
N THR A 40 12.14 -15.92 16.81
CA THR A 40 12.21 -17.39 16.84
C THR A 40 13.47 -17.97 16.18
N ALA A 41 14.21 -17.19 15.37
CA ALA A 41 15.35 -17.66 14.58
C ALA A 41 16.65 -16.85 14.81
N GLY A 42 16.56 -15.73 15.54
CA GLY A 42 17.71 -14.86 15.79
C GLY A 42 18.04 -13.94 14.63
N GLU A 43 19.31 -13.60 14.48
CA GLU A 43 19.80 -12.72 13.42
C GLU A 43 20.18 -13.54 12.18
N ALA A 44 19.74 -13.10 11.01
CA ALA A 44 20.13 -13.71 9.74
C ALA A 44 21.61 -13.36 9.43
N PRO A 45 22.41 -14.32 8.94
CA PRO A 45 23.77 -14.02 8.50
C PRO A 45 23.77 -12.96 7.40
N ALA A 46 24.55 -11.89 7.53
CA ALA A 46 24.63 -10.88 6.48
C ALA A 46 25.22 -11.46 5.18
N PRO A 47 24.69 -11.13 3.99
CA PRO A 47 23.66 -10.11 3.69
C PRO A 47 22.20 -10.63 3.79
N GLN A 48 21.98 -11.82 4.28
CA GLN A 48 20.69 -12.49 4.30
C GLN A 48 19.62 -11.74 5.12
N ARG A 49 18.36 -12.06 4.83
CA ARG A 49 17.15 -11.61 5.50
C ARG A 49 16.22 -12.80 5.74
N TRP A 50 15.29 -12.66 6.66
CA TRP A 50 14.25 -13.66 6.92
C TRP A 50 13.04 -13.45 6.01
N CYS A 51 12.46 -14.55 5.51
CA CYS A 51 11.12 -14.60 4.91
C CYS A 51 10.28 -15.70 5.58
N ASN A 52 9.02 -15.85 5.15
CA ASN A 52 8.04 -16.77 5.74
C ASN A 52 7.81 -16.51 7.24
N VAL A 53 7.85 -15.26 7.62
CA VAL A 53 7.61 -14.79 8.99
C VAL A 53 6.97 -13.40 8.95
N PHE A 54 6.00 -13.17 9.84
CA PHE A 54 5.43 -11.84 10.02
C PHE A 54 6.36 -10.92 10.81
N THR A 55 6.35 -9.66 10.44
CA THR A 55 6.94 -8.55 11.20
C THR A 55 5.86 -7.52 11.49
N HIS A 56 5.88 -6.96 12.69
CA HIS A 56 4.81 -6.12 13.18
C HIS A 56 5.32 -4.73 13.57
N ALA A 57 4.65 -3.69 13.07
CA ALA A 57 4.75 -2.37 13.66
C ALA A 57 4.01 -2.39 15.00
N ARG A 58 4.69 -2.03 16.09
CA ARG A 58 4.13 -2.08 17.45
C ARG A 58 3.71 -0.70 17.98
N LYS A 59 3.88 0.35 17.16
CA LYS A 59 3.55 1.73 17.55
C LYS A 59 2.81 2.40 16.41
N LEU A 60 1.82 3.20 16.77
CA LEU A 60 1.24 4.16 15.84
C LEU A 60 2.29 5.20 15.43
N LEU A 61 2.23 5.64 14.19
CA LEU A 61 3.11 6.70 13.72
C LEU A 61 2.64 8.03 14.28
N GLY A 62 3.60 8.85 14.70
CA GLY A 62 3.42 10.22 15.15
C GLY A 62 4.16 11.20 14.26
N PRO A 63 4.24 12.49 14.65
CA PRO A 63 5.04 13.51 13.98
C PRO A 63 6.51 13.10 13.89
N GLY A 64 7.18 13.57 12.86
CA GLY A 64 8.61 13.31 12.65
C GLY A 64 8.88 12.49 11.41
N LYS A 65 10.12 12.02 11.27
CA LYS A 65 10.56 11.32 10.06
C LYS A 65 10.01 9.89 10.01
N SER A 66 9.13 9.64 9.07
CA SER A 66 8.74 8.29 8.65
C SER A 66 9.53 7.86 7.40
N ARG A 67 9.63 6.55 7.16
CA ARG A 67 10.22 6.00 5.92
C ARG A 67 9.26 6.14 4.73
N VAL A 68 7.99 6.32 5.00
CA VAL A 68 6.94 6.48 3.98
C VAL A 68 6.24 7.82 4.18
N VAL A 69 5.91 8.48 3.08
CA VAL A 69 5.10 9.70 3.06
C VAL A 69 3.63 9.36 3.35
N THR A 70 2.87 10.36 3.82
CA THR A 70 1.45 10.19 4.15
C THR A 70 1.20 9.01 5.09
N PRO A 71 1.94 8.93 6.24
CA PRO A 71 1.88 7.76 7.12
C PRO A 71 0.49 7.56 7.74
N ASN A 72 0.09 6.30 7.88
CA ASN A 72 -1.17 5.92 8.50
C ASN A 72 -1.07 5.98 10.03
N ASN A 73 -2.08 6.53 10.69
CA ASN A 73 -2.19 6.62 12.15
C ASN A 73 -3.43 5.90 12.71
N ASP A 74 -4.18 5.18 11.87
CA ASP A 74 -5.38 4.43 12.29
C ASP A 74 -5.09 2.95 12.56
N THR A 75 -4.04 2.40 11.94
CA THR A 75 -3.77 0.97 11.93
C THR A 75 -2.32 0.66 12.24
N LEU A 76 -2.06 -0.49 12.86
CA LEU A 76 -0.74 -1.09 12.91
C LEU A 76 -0.51 -1.98 11.70
N TYR A 77 0.69 -1.90 11.12
CA TYR A 77 1.09 -2.73 10.00
C TYR A 77 1.62 -4.09 10.46
N THR A 78 1.28 -5.11 9.67
CA THR A 78 1.78 -6.48 9.78
C THR A 78 2.26 -6.90 8.41
N ASN A 79 3.52 -7.26 8.23
CA ASN A 79 4.12 -7.53 6.92
C ASN A 79 4.81 -8.89 6.90
N ALA A 80 4.77 -9.56 5.76
CA ALA A 80 5.58 -10.74 5.49
C ALA A 80 5.99 -10.80 4.02
N TRP A 81 7.21 -11.24 3.77
CA TRP A 81 7.63 -11.72 2.45
C TRP A 81 7.58 -13.24 2.47
N LEU A 82 6.87 -13.81 1.50
CA LEU A 82 6.61 -15.25 1.42
C LEU A 82 7.29 -15.82 0.20
N ASP A 83 8.07 -16.89 0.40
CA ASP A 83 8.65 -17.70 -0.68
C ASP A 83 7.97 -19.05 -0.73
N LEU A 84 7.19 -19.30 -1.79
CA LEU A 84 6.50 -20.55 -2.04
C LEU A 84 7.37 -21.54 -2.85
N GLY A 85 8.65 -21.28 -3.05
CA GLY A 85 9.53 -22.14 -3.86
C GLY A 85 9.69 -23.55 -3.33
N ALA A 86 9.54 -23.75 -2.02
CA ALA A 86 9.58 -25.08 -1.37
C ALA A 86 8.20 -25.77 -1.30
N GLY A 87 7.11 -25.10 -1.68
CA GLY A 87 5.76 -25.62 -1.63
C GLY A 87 4.76 -24.68 -0.93
N PRO A 88 3.55 -25.18 -0.62
CA PRO A 88 2.50 -24.39 0.00
C PRO A 88 2.86 -23.87 1.38
N LEU A 89 2.40 -22.64 1.66
CA LEU A 89 2.45 -22.01 2.98
C LEU A 89 1.05 -21.87 3.55
N VAL A 90 0.94 -21.96 4.87
CA VAL A 90 -0.29 -21.72 5.59
C VAL A 90 -0.15 -20.44 6.41
N ILE A 91 -1.13 -19.56 6.28
CA ILE A 91 -1.32 -18.39 7.14
C ILE A 91 -2.42 -18.70 8.13
N ASP A 92 -2.10 -18.70 9.41
CA ASP A 92 -3.10 -18.72 10.47
C ASP A 92 -3.42 -17.29 10.89
N VAL A 93 -4.70 -16.98 10.99
CA VAL A 93 -5.20 -15.70 11.49
C VAL A 93 -5.97 -15.92 12.79
N PRO A 94 -5.76 -15.08 13.83
CA PRO A 94 -6.52 -15.16 15.07
C PRO A 94 -7.95 -14.67 14.90
N ASP A 95 -8.82 -14.96 15.85
CA ASP A 95 -10.11 -14.28 15.96
C ASP A 95 -9.88 -12.82 16.37
N THR A 96 -10.28 -11.90 15.52
CA THR A 96 -10.16 -10.45 15.77
C THR A 96 -11.40 -9.86 16.42
N ALA A 97 -12.40 -10.70 16.79
CA ALA A 97 -13.62 -10.32 17.49
C ALA A 97 -14.36 -9.14 16.83
N GLY A 98 -14.50 -9.14 15.52
CA GLY A 98 -15.16 -8.08 14.76
C GLY A 98 -14.29 -6.86 14.46
N ARG A 99 -13.05 -6.79 14.98
CA ARG A 99 -12.09 -5.72 14.65
C ARG A 99 -11.70 -5.79 13.18
N TYR A 100 -11.70 -4.63 12.53
CA TYR A 100 -11.19 -4.53 11.17
C TYR A 100 -9.72 -4.96 11.09
N TYR A 101 -9.45 -5.85 10.19
CA TYR A 101 -8.11 -6.17 9.70
C TYR A 101 -8.16 -6.56 8.23
N VAL A 102 -7.04 -6.43 7.58
CA VAL A 102 -6.78 -6.96 6.25
C VAL A 102 -5.33 -7.42 6.13
N LEU A 103 -5.11 -8.56 5.53
CA LEU A 103 -3.85 -8.98 4.94
C LEU A 103 -4.02 -8.90 3.42
N GLY A 104 -3.47 -7.88 2.80
CA GLY A 104 -3.42 -7.76 1.34
C GLY A 104 -2.25 -8.55 0.81
N LEU A 105 -2.50 -9.44 -0.14
CA LEU A 105 -1.49 -10.26 -0.79
C LEU A 105 -1.18 -9.68 -2.17
N LEU A 106 0.06 -9.25 -2.37
CA LEU A 106 0.54 -8.76 -3.64
C LEU A 106 1.42 -9.81 -4.30
N ASP A 107 1.20 -10.04 -5.60
CA ASP A 107 2.12 -10.83 -6.42
C ASP A 107 3.41 -10.03 -6.72
N PHE A 108 4.41 -10.66 -7.34
CA PHE A 108 5.67 -9.98 -7.61
C PHE A 108 5.60 -8.94 -8.75
N TYR A 109 4.42 -8.80 -9.39
CA TYR A 109 4.09 -7.75 -10.36
C TYR A 109 3.26 -6.62 -9.74
N THR A 110 3.17 -6.57 -8.40
CA THR A 110 2.41 -5.58 -7.60
C THR A 110 0.88 -5.65 -7.71
N ASN A 111 0.32 -6.70 -8.30
CA ASN A 111 -1.13 -6.89 -8.29
C ASN A 111 -1.62 -7.30 -6.89
N PRO A 112 -2.59 -6.62 -6.27
CA PRO A 112 -3.17 -7.03 -4.99
C PRO A 112 -4.21 -8.14 -5.20
N PHE A 113 -3.76 -9.33 -5.59
CA PHE A 113 -4.58 -10.41 -6.14
C PHE A 113 -5.51 -11.11 -5.14
N ALA A 114 -5.24 -11.00 -3.84
CA ALA A 114 -6.07 -11.60 -2.81
C ALA A 114 -6.02 -10.79 -1.51
N HIS A 115 -7.08 -10.90 -0.72
CA HIS A 115 -7.21 -10.27 0.59
C HIS A 115 -7.80 -11.27 1.59
N ILE A 116 -7.18 -11.35 2.76
CA ILE A 116 -7.69 -12.06 3.95
C ILE A 116 -8.08 -10.98 4.95
N GLY A 117 -9.32 -10.95 5.42
CA GLY A 117 -9.75 -9.92 6.36
C GLY A 117 -11.25 -9.73 6.40
N GLN A 118 -11.69 -8.74 7.16
CA GLN A 118 -13.10 -8.50 7.46
C GLN A 118 -13.99 -8.54 6.20
N ARG A 119 -13.58 -7.91 5.12
CA ARG A 119 -14.40 -7.77 3.91
C ARG A 119 -14.68 -9.09 3.22
N LEU A 120 -13.68 -9.98 3.07
CA LEU A 120 -13.79 -11.17 2.23
C LEU A 120 -13.85 -12.48 3.03
N THR A 121 -13.20 -12.56 4.17
CA THR A 121 -13.06 -13.81 4.93
C THR A 121 -13.61 -13.74 6.35
N GLY A 122 -14.10 -12.57 6.76
CA GLY A 122 -14.60 -12.35 8.11
C GLY A 122 -13.48 -12.16 9.15
N THR A 123 -13.86 -12.21 10.42
CA THR A 123 -12.99 -11.86 11.56
C THR A 123 -12.73 -13.05 12.51
N ALA A 124 -13.34 -14.21 12.28
CA ALA A 124 -13.12 -15.42 13.06
C ALA A 124 -11.74 -16.03 12.78
N ALA A 125 -11.17 -16.72 13.75
CA ALA A 125 -9.93 -17.48 13.61
C ALA A 125 -10.03 -18.48 12.46
N ARG A 126 -9.03 -18.50 11.57
CA ARG A 126 -9.01 -19.38 10.40
C ARG A 126 -7.61 -19.58 9.83
N SER A 127 -7.38 -20.71 9.17
CA SER A 127 -6.16 -20.98 8.39
C SER A 127 -6.44 -20.86 6.90
N PHE A 128 -5.48 -20.30 6.18
CA PHE A 128 -5.49 -20.14 4.70
C PHE A 128 -4.25 -20.76 4.10
N VAL A 129 -4.41 -21.60 3.08
CA VAL A 129 -3.27 -22.19 2.37
C VAL A 129 -3.01 -21.43 1.08
N LEU A 130 -1.76 -20.96 0.95
CA LEU A 130 -1.24 -20.35 -0.27
C LEU A 130 -0.53 -21.43 -1.07
N VAL A 131 -0.99 -21.70 -2.29
CA VAL A 131 -0.38 -22.71 -3.16
C VAL A 131 0.44 -22.04 -4.27
N PRO A 132 1.67 -22.51 -4.55
CA PRO A 132 2.51 -21.93 -5.60
C PRO A 132 1.89 -22.14 -6.99
N PRO A 133 2.30 -21.34 -7.99
CA PRO A 133 1.81 -21.48 -9.36
C PRO A 133 1.98 -22.92 -9.88
N GLY A 134 0.91 -23.48 -10.44
CA GLY A 134 0.93 -24.81 -11.03
C GLY A 134 1.06 -25.99 -10.06
N TRP A 135 0.98 -25.76 -8.77
CA TRP A 135 1.01 -26.83 -7.76
C TRP A 135 -0.17 -27.82 -7.91
N ARG A 136 0.12 -29.13 -7.79
CA ARG A 136 -0.84 -30.23 -8.05
C ARG A 136 -0.98 -31.20 -6.88
N GLY A 137 -0.40 -30.87 -5.72
CA GLY A 137 -0.49 -31.76 -4.56
C GLY A 137 -1.89 -31.79 -3.92
N GLU A 138 -2.06 -32.67 -2.95
CA GLU A 138 -3.28 -32.79 -2.16
C GLU A 138 -3.22 -31.89 -0.93
N LEU A 139 -4.36 -31.31 -0.58
CA LEU A 139 -4.53 -30.50 0.62
C LEU A 139 -5.34 -31.27 1.69
N PRO A 140 -5.08 -31.03 2.97
CA PRO A 140 -5.94 -31.49 4.04
C PRO A 140 -7.39 -30.98 3.90
N PRO A 141 -8.40 -31.76 4.33
CA PRO A 141 -9.81 -31.37 4.27
C PRO A 141 -10.14 -30.02 4.98
N ALA A 142 -9.28 -29.57 5.88
CA ALA A 142 -9.42 -28.26 6.54
C ALA A 142 -9.43 -27.10 5.53
N PHE A 143 -8.86 -27.27 4.33
CA PHE A 143 -8.80 -26.28 3.27
C PHE A 143 -9.87 -26.45 2.17
N ASP A 144 -10.80 -27.41 2.31
CA ASP A 144 -11.93 -27.58 1.40
C ASP A 144 -12.99 -26.47 1.55
N THR A 145 -12.92 -25.70 2.64
CA THR A 145 -13.81 -24.56 2.89
C THR A 145 -13.61 -23.47 1.83
N PRO A 146 -14.66 -22.90 1.26
CA PRO A 146 -14.53 -21.81 0.30
C PRO A 146 -13.62 -20.68 0.77
N GLY A 147 -12.69 -20.28 -0.10
CA GLY A 147 -11.74 -19.21 0.17
C GLY A 147 -10.57 -19.56 1.11
N ALA A 148 -10.48 -20.80 1.60
CA ALA A 148 -9.33 -21.25 2.41
C ALA A 148 -8.08 -21.51 1.55
N ARG A 149 -8.27 -21.89 0.29
CA ARG A 149 -7.21 -22.08 -0.70
C ARG A 149 -7.06 -20.84 -1.56
N ILE A 150 -5.83 -20.31 -1.64
CA ILE A 150 -5.46 -19.14 -2.42
C ILE A 150 -4.37 -19.55 -3.42
N GLU A 151 -4.65 -19.42 -4.69
CA GLU A 151 -3.69 -19.66 -5.78
C GLU A 151 -2.76 -18.45 -5.91
N ALA A 152 -1.47 -18.65 -5.69
CA ALA A 152 -0.47 -17.59 -5.85
C ALA A 152 -0.13 -17.41 -7.35
N PRO A 153 -0.19 -16.18 -7.88
CA PRO A 153 0.22 -15.93 -9.27
C PRO A 153 1.74 -16.04 -9.48
N THR A 154 2.52 -15.82 -8.42
CA THR A 154 3.99 -15.83 -8.45
C THR A 154 4.56 -16.60 -7.26
N ARG A 155 5.83 -17.02 -7.36
CA ARG A 155 6.54 -17.69 -6.27
C ARG A 155 6.68 -16.80 -5.03
N TRP A 156 7.12 -15.56 -5.23
CA TRP A 156 7.26 -14.60 -4.15
C TRP A 156 6.00 -13.75 -4.02
N LEU A 157 5.58 -13.56 -2.77
CA LEU A 157 4.44 -12.72 -2.43
C LEU A 157 4.86 -11.70 -1.36
N TRP A 158 4.23 -10.53 -1.40
CA TRP A 158 4.28 -9.58 -0.30
C TRP A 158 2.92 -9.51 0.39
N VAL A 159 2.89 -9.81 1.68
CA VAL A 159 1.73 -9.59 2.54
C VAL A 159 1.89 -8.26 3.24
N ILE A 160 0.95 -7.35 3.04
CA ILE A 160 0.89 -6.07 3.73
C ILE A 160 -0.43 -5.97 4.51
N GLY A 161 -0.34 -6.20 5.82
CA GLY A 161 -1.49 -6.21 6.71
C GLY A 161 -1.71 -4.87 7.41
N ARG A 162 -2.98 -4.62 7.74
CA ARG A 162 -3.42 -3.48 8.54
C ARG A 162 -4.41 -3.98 9.58
N ILE A 163 -4.21 -3.61 10.84
CA ILE A 163 -5.08 -3.96 11.96
C ILE A 163 -5.51 -2.66 12.62
N LEU A 164 -6.78 -2.44 12.74
CA LEU A 164 -7.36 -1.25 13.35
C LEU A 164 -6.91 -1.09 14.80
N VAL A 165 -6.53 0.13 15.17
CA VAL A 165 -6.21 0.53 16.55
C VAL A 165 -7.17 1.62 16.98
N ASP A 166 -7.79 1.42 18.13
CA ASP A 166 -8.73 2.37 18.74
C ASP A 166 -8.04 3.24 19.81
N GLY A 167 -6.98 3.91 19.39
CA GLY A 167 -6.15 4.77 20.22
C GLY A 167 -5.05 4.03 21.01
N PRO A 168 -4.20 4.78 21.74
CA PRO A 168 -3.03 4.21 22.42
C PRO A 168 -3.36 3.14 23.49
N HIS A 169 -4.51 3.23 24.12
CA HIS A 169 -4.95 2.27 25.15
C HIS A 169 -5.26 0.88 24.59
N ASP A 170 -5.53 0.78 23.30
CA ASP A 170 -5.88 -0.44 22.58
C ASP A 170 -4.64 -1.22 22.06
N LEU A 171 -3.45 -0.61 22.10
CA LEU A 171 -2.21 -1.22 21.60
C LEU A 171 -1.94 -2.61 22.18
N PRO A 172 -2.10 -2.89 23.51
CA PRO A 172 -1.86 -4.23 24.04
C PRO A 172 -2.76 -5.31 23.42
N ALA A 173 -4.03 -4.99 23.17
CA ALA A 173 -4.96 -5.92 22.53
C ALA A 173 -4.56 -6.19 21.06
N VAL A 174 -4.16 -5.14 20.33
CA VAL A 174 -3.70 -5.29 18.93
C VAL A 174 -2.39 -6.05 18.87
N HIS A 175 -1.47 -5.85 19.81
CA HIS A 175 -0.22 -6.64 19.88
C HIS A 175 -0.51 -8.13 20.08
N ALA A 176 -1.44 -8.49 20.96
CA ALA A 176 -1.84 -9.88 21.16
C ALA A 176 -2.43 -10.50 19.88
N LEU A 177 -3.22 -9.72 19.11
CA LEU A 177 -3.70 -10.16 17.80
C LEU A 177 -2.55 -10.33 16.80
N GLN A 178 -1.60 -9.38 16.74
CA GLN A 178 -0.44 -9.46 15.86
C GLN A 178 0.38 -10.74 16.13
N ASP A 179 0.57 -11.11 17.39
CA ASP A 179 1.30 -12.32 17.78
C ASP A 179 0.58 -13.61 17.38
N GLY A 180 -0.72 -13.54 17.09
CA GLY A 180 -1.54 -14.64 16.60
C GLY A 180 -1.47 -14.87 15.08
N PHE A 181 -0.89 -13.93 14.29
CA PHE A 181 -0.68 -14.15 12.86
C PHE A 181 0.58 -14.98 12.63
N VAL A 182 0.41 -16.16 12.04
CA VAL A 182 1.50 -17.13 11.92
C VAL A 182 1.61 -17.62 10.47
N VAL A 183 2.84 -17.80 9.98
CA VAL A 183 3.14 -18.45 8.71
C VAL A 183 3.87 -19.76 8.97
N ARG A 184 3.43 -20.85 8.35
CA ARG A 184 4.07 -22.18 8.41
C ARG A 184 4.11 -22.81 7.03
N THR A 185 5.05 -23.73 6.79
CA THR A 185 4.91 -24.64 5.65
C THR A 185 3.68 -25.53 5.86
N LEU A 186 3.09 -26.04 4.77
CA LEU A 186 1.97 -26.99 4.89
C LEU A 186 2.35 -28.21 5.74
N ALA A 187 3.57 -28.72 5.60
CA ALA A 187 4.06 -29.85 6.38
C ALA A 187 4.18 -29.53 7.89
N ASP A 188 4.71 -28.35 8.23
CA ASP A 188 4.79 -27.92 9.63
C ASP A 188 3.41 -27.69 10.26
N TRP A 189 2.49 -27.14 9.46
CA TRP A 189 1.11 -26.93 9.89
C TRP A 189 0.42 -28.28 10.20
N GLN A 190 0.55 -29.27 9.31
CA GLN A 190 0.00 -30.63 9.53
C GLN A 190 0.61 -31.33 10.74
N ALA A 191 1.91 -31.09 11.00
CA ALA A 191 2.62 -31.65 12.13
C ALA A 191 2.36 -30.89 13.46
N GLY A 192 1.64 -29.77 13.44
CA GLY A 192 1.51 -28.89 14.61
C GLY A 192 2.84 -28.27 15.06
N ALA A 193 3.82 -28.20 14.15
CA ALA A 193 5.15 -27.71 14.45
C ALA A 193 5.21 -26.18 14.54
N ALA A 194 6.21 -25.64 15.22
CA ALA A 194 6.46 -24.21 15.29
C ALA A 194 6.83 -23.63 13.92
N PRO A 195 6.56 -22.31 13.70
CA PRO A 195 6.99 -21.61 12.49
C PRO A 195 8.49 -21.73 12.29
N ARG A 196 8.92 -21.91 11.02
CA ARG A 196 10.32 -21.94 10.64
C ARG A 196 10.59 -20.87 9.58
N PRO A 197 11.09 -19.68 9.97
CA PRO A 197 11.53 -18.66 9.03
C PRO A 197 12.63 -19.21 8.13
N MET A 198 12.67 -18.71 6.90
CA MET A 198 13.69 -19.08 5.93
C MET A 198 14.61 -17.90 5.65
N ALA A 199 15.93 -18.14 5.67
CA ALA A 199 16.91 -17.12 5.29
C ALA A 199 17.06 -17.07 3.76
N PHE A 200 17.12 -15.87 3.21
CA PHE A 200 17.38 -15.64 1.77
C PHE A 200 18.27 -14.43 1.56
N ASP A 201 19.01 -14.42 0.45
CA ASP A 201 19.80 -13.26 0.03
C ASP A 201 18.94 -12.37 -0.87
N PRO A 202 18.60 -11.12 -0.46
CA PRO A 202 17.88 -10.20 -1.32
C PRO A 202 18.67 -9.81 -2.57
N ALA A 203 20.00 -9.84 -2.54
CA ALA A 203 20.93 -9.45 -3.61
C ALA A 203 20.54 -8.11 -4.28
N CYS A 204 20.00 -7.19 -3.49
CA CYS A 204 19.52 -5.89 -3.92
C CYS A 204 19.90 -4.84 -2.88
N ASP A 205 20.54 -3.76 -3.30
CA ASP A 205 20.69 -2.58 -2.46
C ASP A 205 19.43 -1.70 -2.62
N PRO A 206 18.57 -1.62 -1.60
CA PRO A 206 17.33 -0.83 -1.69
C PRO A 206 17.55 0.67 -1.79
N LYS A 207 18.79 1.15 -1.55
CA LYS A 207 19.17 2.57 -1.63
C LYS A 207 19.89 2.92 -2.92
N ALA A 208 20.29 1.91 -3.71
CA ALA A 208 20.95 2.16 -4.98
C ALA A 208 20.05 2.96 -5.93
N ALA A 209 20.66 3.89 -6.65
CA ALA A 209 19.98 4.57 -7.75
C ALA A 209 19.62 3.53 -8.84
N PRO A 210 18.52 3.71 -9.57
CA PRO A 210 18.13 2.82 -10.64
C PRO A 210 19.00 3.06 -11.89
N ASP A 211 20.30 2.75 -11.83
CA ASP A 211 21.11 2.67 -13.04
C ASP A 211 20.74 1.42 -13.85
N ALA A 212 21.01 1.45 -15.16
CA ALA A 212 20.58 0.41 -16.09
C ALA A 212 21.10 -0.98 -15.70
N GLY A 213 22.34 -1.08 -15.20
CA GLY A 213 22.96 -2.35 -14.82
C GLY A 213 22.29 -2.97 -13.61
N HIS A 214 22.09 -2.19 -12.55
CA HIS A 214 21.38 -2.63 -11.34
C HIS A 214 19.92 -2.94 -11.65
N PHE A 215 19.24 -2.08 -12.41
CA PHE A 215 17.85 -2.29 -12.84
C PHE A 215 17.70 -3.62 -13.58
N ALA A 216 18.50 -3.85 -14.63
CA ALA A 216 18.44 -5.08 -15.43
C ALA A 216 18.72 -6.33 -14.59
N ALA A 217 19.75 -6.30 -13.74
CA ALA A 217 20.10 -7.44 -12.88
C ALA A 217 18.96 -7.83 -11.94
N GLN A 218 18.28 -6.83 -11.33
CA GLN A 218 17.13 -7.09 -10.47
C GLN A 218 15.92 -7.62 -11.26
N VAL A 219 15.63 -7.05 -12.43
CA VAL A 219 14.53 -7.49 -13.30
C VAL A 219 14.76 -8.91 -13.82
N GLN A 220 15.96 -9.23 -14.30
CA GLN A 220 16.33 -10.58 -14.74
C GLN A 220 16.13 -11.60 -13.61
N ARG A 221 16.58 -11.28 -12.40
CA ARG A 221 16.36 -12.12 -11.23
C ARG A 221 14.88 -12.28 -10.91
N ALA A 222 14.12 -11.18 -10.91
CA ALA A 222 12.69 -11.21 -10.64
C ALA A 222 11.93 -12.09 -11.64
N LEU A 223 12.27 -12.01 -12.93
CA LEU A 223 11.69 -12.84 -13.99
C LEU A 223 12.02 -14.33 -13.83
N ARG A 224 13.25 -14.68 -13.38
CA ARG A 224 13.62 -16.08 -13.06
C ARG A 224 12.84 -16.62 -11.86
N GLU A 225 12.77 -15.84 -10.80
CA GLU A 225 12.07 -16.24 -9.57
C GLU A 225 10.56 -16.28 -9.73
N ASN A 226 10.01 -15.39 -10.56
CA ASN A 226 8.58 -15.19 -10.77
C ASN A 226 8.26 -15.13 -12.27
N PRO A 227 8.15 -16.28 -12.94
CA PRO A 227 7.85 -16.30 -14.36
C PRO A 227 6.62 -15.46 -14.70
N PRO A 228 6.67 -14.68 -15.78
CA PRO A 228 5.56 -13.83 -16.20
C PRO A 228 4.38 -14.65 -16.70
N PRO A 229 3.17 -14.10 -16.70
CA PRO A 229 2.03 -14.75 -17.29
C PRO A 229 2.23 -15.00 -18.79
N ALA A 230 1.71 -16.12 -19.31
CA ALA A 230 1.91 -16.54 -20.70
C ALA A 230 1.47 -15.49 -21.73
N ARG A 231 0.48 -14.65 -21.40
CA ARG A 231 0.03 -13.55 -22.27
C ARG A 231 1.11 -12.50 -22.56
N ASP A 232 2.17 -12.43 -21.73
CA ASP A 232 3.24 -11.45 -21.88
C ASP A 232 4.44 -12.00 -22.69
N ALA A 233 4.37 -13.24 -23.19
CA ALA A 233 5.47 -13.94 -23.85
C ALA A 233 6.04 -13.17 -25.05
N ASP A 234 5.18 -12.68 -25.96
CA ASP A 234 5.62 -11.93 -27.15
C ASP A 234 6.29 -10.61 -26.79
N ARG A 235 5.77 -9.94 -25.77
CA ARG A 235 6.35 -8.70 -25.25
C ARG A 235 7.74 -8.93 -24.67
N LEU A 236 7.88 -9.98 -23.87
CA LEU A 236 9.16 -10.34 -23.27
C LEU A 236 10.20 -10.81 -24.29
N ALA A 237 9.78 -11.48 -25.35
CA ALA A 237 10.65 -11.82 -26.46
C ALA A 237 11.25 -10.54 -27.11
N ARG A 238 10.48 -9.46 -27.23
CA ARG A 238 11.00 -8.17 -27.69
C ARG A 238 11.94 -7.53 -26.66
N TYR A 239 11.62 -7.57 -25.36
CA TYR A 239 12.46 -6.99 -24.30
C TYR A 239 13.77 -7.77 -24.10
N ALA A 240 13.84 -9.01 -24.56
CA ALA A 240 15.09 -9.80 -24.53
C ALA A 240 16.21 -9.14 -25.35
N THR A 241 15.88 -8.37 -26.42
CA THR A 241 16.87 -7.61 -27.20
C THR A 241 17.55 -6.51 -26.39
N LEU A 242 16.88 -6.04 -25.32
CA LEU A 242 17.38 -5.05 -24.36
C LEU A 242 18.05 -5.69 -23.13
N GLY A 243 18.28 -7.01 -23.14
CA GLY A 243 18.84 -7.74 -22.00
C GLY A 243 17.83 -7.99 -20.85
N LEU A 244 16.54 -7.69 -21.00
CA LEU A 244 15.51 -7.94 -19.97
C LEU A 244 14.86 -9.30 -20.21
N HIS A 245 15.59 -10.36 -19.90
CA HIS A 245 15.16 -11.75 -20.03
C HIS A 245 15.71 -12.58 -18.87
N PRO A 246 15.02 -13.61 -18.36
CA PRO A 246 15.49 -14.41 -17.24
C PRO A 246 16.89 -15.01 -17.43
N GLU A 247 17.23 -15.42 -18.63
CA GLU A 247 18.51 -16.05 -18.98
C GLU A 247 19.58 -15.06 -19.50
N ALA A 248 19.28 -13.74 -19.53
CA ALA A 248 20.24 -12.76 -19.99
C ALA A 248 21.39 -12.59 -19.00
N GLY A 249 22.58 -12.32 -19.53
CA GLY A 249 23.76 -11.94 -18.76
C GLY A 249 23.85 -10.44 -18.47
N ALA A 250 25.07 -9.97 -18.24
CA ALA A 250 25.32 -8.54 -18.10
C ALA A 250 24.99 -7.79 -19.41
N LEU A 251 24.47 -6.57 -19.28
CA LEU A 251 24.18 -5.72 -20.43
C LEU A 251 25.44 -5.38 -21.20
N ASP A 252 25.35 -5.38 -22.52
CA ASP A 252 26.35 -4.73 -23.36
C ASP A 252 26.26 -3.19 -23.31
N GLY A 253 27.15 -2.48 -24.00
CA GLY A 253 27.19 -1.01 -23.99
C GLY A 253 25.88 -0.39 -24.53
N THR A 254 25.42 -0.90 -25.67
CA THR A 254 24.22 -0.38 -26.35
C THR A 254 22.96 -0.61 -25.50
N GLN A 255 22.78 -1.80 -24.96
CA GLN A 255 21.67 -2.12 -24.08
C GLN A 255 21.67 -1.25 -22.82
N ARG A 256 22.86 -1.02 -22.24
CA ARG A 256 23.02 -0.17 -21.06
C ARG A 256 22.61 1.27 -21.34
N ASP A 257 23.07 1.86 -22.44
CA ASP A 257 22.77 3.23 -22.81
C ASP A 257 21.26 3.40 -23.10
N LEU A 258 20.68 2.50 -23.89
CA LEU A 258 19.23 2.51 -24.19
C LEU A 258 18.37 2.46 -22.92
N LEU A 259 18.67 1.52 -21.99
CA LEU A 259 17.91 1.40 -20.76
C LEU A 259 18.14 2.57 -19.81
N GLN A 260 19.37 3.11 -19.74
CA GLN A 260 19.68 4.28 -18.92
C GLN A 260 18.89 5.51 -19.38
N ASP A 261 18.86 5.75 -20.68
CA ASP A 261 18.11 6.85 -21.29
C ASP A 261 16.60 6.65 -21.10
N ALA A 262 16.10 5.44 -21.28
CA ALA A 262 14.69 5.11 -21.04
C ALA A 262 14.29 5.36 -19.58
N ILE A 263 15.11 4.92 -18.61
CA ILE A 263 14.88 5.19 -17.16
C ILE A 263 14.84 6.70 -16.92
N ALA A 264 15.79 7.45 -17.46
CA ALA A 264 15.87 8.90 -17.30
C ALA A 264 14.65 9.64 -17.90
N ARG A 265 14.05 9.11 -18.97
CA ARG A 265 12.84 9.68 -19.60
C ARG A 265 11.55 9.25 -18.90
N VAL A 266 11.44 7.96 -18.55
CA VAL A 266 10.19 7.37 -18.02
C VAL A 266 9.90 7.83 -16.60
N LEU A 267 10.89 7.79 -15.68
CA LEU A 267 10.63 8.05 -14.28
C LEU A 267 10.14 9.48 -13.98
N PRO A 268 10.71 10.56 -14.56
CA PRO A 268 10.16 11.90 -14.35
C PRO A 268 8.73 12.02 -14.89
N ARG A 269 8.41 11.41 -16.03
CA ARG A 269 7.05 11.42 -16.60
C ARG A 269 6.06 10.69 -15.69
N LEU A 270 6.42 9.53 -15.14
CA LEU A 270 5.57 8.83 -14.19
C LEU A 270 5.40 9.63 -12.90
N ARG A 271 6.45 10.26 -12.36
CA ARG A 271 6.35 11.11 -11.16
C ARG A 271 5.45 12.32 -11.38
N ALA A 272 5.52 12.96 -12.55
CA ALA A 272 4.69 14.10 -12.91
C ALA A 272 3.23 13.72 -13.24
N THR A 273 2.96 12.42 -13.51
CA THR A 273 1.60 11.95 -13.78
C THR A 273 0.76 12.04 -12.51
N GLU A 274 -0.31 12.83 -12.54
CA GLU A 274 -1.32 12.81 -11.50
C GLU A 274 -2.15 11.54 -11.64
N ALA A 275 -2.09 10.69 -10.61
CA ALA A 275 -2.81 9.43 -10.61
C ALA A 275 -4.29 9.60 -10.29
N GLY A 276 -4.65 10.73 -9.67
CA GLY A 276 -5.99 10.99 -9.18
C GLY A 276 -6.83 11.83 -10.13
N ARG A 277 -8.14 11.74 -9.96
CA ARG A 277 -9.11 12.58 -10.66
C ARG A 277 -9.58 13.71 -9.72
N ALA A 278 -9.33 14.95 -10.12
CA ALA A 278 -9.83 16.11 -9.38
C ALA A 278 -11.37 16.21 -9.50
N ALA A 279 -12.03 16.39 -8.36
CA ALA A 279 -13.46 16.70 -8.28
C ALA A 279 -13.68 18.21 -8.16
N ALA A 280 -14.85 18.68 -8.53
CA ALA A 280 -15.25 20.09 -8.38
C ALA A 280 -15.21 20.58 -6.91
N SER A 281 -15.29 19.67 -5.94
CA SER A 281 -15.20 19.95 -4.51
C SER A 281 -13.75 20.18 -4.00
N GLY A 282 -12.72 20.12 -4.86
CA GLY A 282 -11.31 20.26 -4.49
C GLY A 282 -10.65 18.97 -4.03
N TRP A 283 -11.38 17.87 -3.92
CA TRP A 283 -10.82 16.55 -3.64
C TRP A 283 -10.22 15.91 -4.89
N VAL A 284 -9.15 15.18 -4.71
CA VAL A 284 -8.52 14.35 -5.74
C VAL A 284 -8.77 12.90 -5.37
N ALA A 285 -9.62 12.22 -6.13
CA ALA A 285 -9.85 10.79 -5.95
C ALA A 285 -8.62 10.02 -6.42
N MET A 286 -8.23 8.99 -5.66
CA MET A 286 -7.15 8.09 -6.07
C MET A 286 -7.56 7.22 -7.26
N PRO A 287 -6.58 6.71 -8.05
CA PRO A 287 -6.90 5.76 -9.11
C PRO A 287 -7.56 4.52 -8.51
N LEU A 288 -8.53 3.98 -9.23
CA LEU A 288 -9.12 2.70 -8.85
C LEU A 288 -8.11 1.57 -9.11
N VAL A 289 -7.79 0.83 -8.08
CA VAL A 289 -6.96 -0.37 -8.12
C VAL A 289 -7.87 -1.57 -7.93
N GLU A 290 -7.83 -2.49 -8.88
CA GLU A 290 -8.51 -3.78 -8.81
C GLU A 290 -7.51 -4.88 -8.42
N ALA A 291 -7.97 -6.12 -8.31
CA ALA A 291 -7.12 -7.28 -7.99
C ALA A 291 -5.97 -7.51 -8.99
N SER A 292 -6.07 -6.92 -10.18
CA SER A 292 -5.03 -6.97 -11.22
C SER A 292 -5.10 -5.70 -12.08
N PHE A 293 -3.94 -5.20 -12.49
CA PHE A 293 -3.84 -4.11 -13.47
C PHE A 293 -4.04 -4.59 -14.91
N GLY A 294 -4.16 -5.91 -15.14
CA GLY A 294 -4.30 -6.44 -16.50
C GLY A 294 -3.17 -5.99 -17.42
N ASP A 295 -3.53 -5.38 -18.57
CA ASP A 295 -2.60 -4.85 -19.55
C ASP A 295 -2.26 -3.37 -19.34
N ASP A 296 -2.81 -2.72 -18.31
CA ASP A 296 -2.43 -1.34 -17.96
C ASP A 296 -1.09 -1.30 -17.19
N HIS A 297 -0.02 -1.59 -17.95
CA HIS A 297 1.33 -1.59 -17.39
C HIS A 297 1.77 -0.20 -16.92
N ARG A 298 1.22 0.87 -17.53
CA ARG A 298 1.53 2.24 -17.14
C ARG A 298 0.96 2.57 -15.76
N MET A 299 -0.32 2.24 -15.51
CA MET A 299 -0.92 2.41 -14.19
C MET A 299 -0.21 1.54 -13.15
N ARG A 300 0.12 0.30 -13.49
CA ARG A 300 0.89 -0.60 -12.61
C ARG A 300 2.25 0.00 -12.23
N ALA A 301 3.01 0.53 -13.21
CA ALA A 301 4.29 1.20 -12.95
C ALA A 301 4.13 2.47 -12.11
N LEU A 302 3.08 3.26 -12.38
CA LEU A 302 2.75 4.46 -11.60
C LEU A 302 2.44 4.13 -10.14
N VAL A 303 1.61 3.11 -9.89
CA VAL A 303 1.28 2.65 -8.54
C VAL A 303 2.52 2.08 -7.84
N ALA A 304 3.34 1.30 -8.54
CA ALA A 304 4.59 0.79 -7.99
C ALA A 304 5.57 1.91 -7.61
N LEU A 305 5.63 2.99 -8.39
CA LEU A 305 6.54 4.12 -8.13
C LEU A 305 6.06 5.05 -7.00
N LYS A 306 4.75 5.33 -6.93
CA LYS A 306 4.19 6.37 -6.05
C LYS A 306 3.39 5.82 -4.86
N TYR A 307 2.82 4.62 -4.99
CA TYR A 307 1.83 4.07 -4.06
C TYR A 307 2.03 2.57 -3.81
N ILE A 308 3.27 2.11 -3.86
CA ILE A 308 3.56 0.67 -3.70
C ILE A 308 2.94 0.10 -2.41
N GLY A 309 2.34 -1.09 -2.51
CA GLY A 309 1.59 -1.69 -1.41
C GLY A 309 0.16 -1.17 -1.27
N MET A 310 -0.34 -0.43 -2.27
CA MET A 310 -1.74 -0.07 -2.36
C MET A 310 -2.61 -1.32 -2.52
N LEU A 311 -3.69 -1.39 -1.76
CA LEU A 311 -4.66 -2.48 -1.83
C LEU A 311 -5.73 -2.19 -2.89
N GLU A 312 -6.56 -3.19 -3.17
CA GLU A 312 -7.76 -3.01 -4.00
C GLU A 312 -8.62 -1.86 -3.43
N SER A 313 -9.15 -1.00 -4.33
CA SER A 313 -9.91 0.17 -3.90
C SER A 313 -11.19 -0.17 -3.12
N ARG A 314 -11.75 -1.37 -3.32
CA ARG A 314 -12.85 -1.90 -2.49
C ARG A 314 -12.43 -2.23 -1.05
N GLU A 315 -11.13 -2.37 -0.79
CA GLU A 315 -10.59 -2.56 0.55
C GLU A 315 -10.32 -1.22 1.23
N ALA A 316 -9.71 -0.27 0.50
CA ALA A 316 -9.46 1.06 1.03
C ALA A 316 -9.26 2.08 -0.10
N THR A 317 -9.76 3.30 0.09
CA THR A 317 -9.50 4.43 -0.80
C THR A 317 -9.08 5.66 -0.01
N TYR A 318 -8.34 6.56 -0.67
CA TYR A 318 -7.60 7.66 -0.01
C TYR A 318 -7.74 8.99 -0.75
N PRO A 319 -8.95 9.58 -0.91
CA PRO A 319 -9.11 10.91 -1.49
C PRO A 319 -8.26 11.95 -0.75
N LEU A 320 -7.61 12.83 -1.53
CA LEU A 320 -6.74 13.89 -1.02
C LEU A 320 -7.37 15.27 -1.28
N ALA A 321 -7.21 16.19 -0.35
CA ALA A 321 -7.58 17.59 -0.53
C ALA A 321 -6.39 18.50 -0.31
N TRP A 322 -6.00 19.22 -1.37
CA TRP A 322 -4.93 20.21 -1.38
C TRP A 322 -5.44 21.64 -1.45
N HIS A 323 -6.71 21.81 -1.85
CA HIS A 323 -7.34 23.09 -2.14
C HIS A 323 -8.70 23.21 -1.46
N ASP A 324 -9.09 24.42 -1.17
CA ASP A 324 -10.45 24.74 -0.69
C ASP A 324 -11.47 24.80 -1.84
N ALA A 325 -12.73 25.05 -1.50
CA ALA A 325 -13.84 25.18 -2.47
C ALA A 325 -13.62 26.26 -3.56
N ALA A 326 -12.73 27.21 -3.32
CA ALA A 326 -12.40 28.26 -4.27
C ALA A 326 -11.11 27.96 -5.06
N GLY A 327 -10.56 26.74 -4.94
CA GLY A 327 -9.31 26.32 -5.61
C GLY A 327 -8.03 26.91 -5.01
N ARG A 328 -8.06 27.47 -3.79
CA ARG A 328 -6.90 28.04 -3.12
C ARG A 328 -6.23 26.95 -2.29
N ALA A 329 -4.90 26.91 -2.29
CA ALA A 329 -4.11 25.96 -1.49
C ALA A 329 -4.46 26.09 0.00
N LEU A 330 -4.51 24.96 0.70
CA LEU A 330 -4.80 24.91 2.13
C LEU A 330 -3.59 25.41 2.93
N HIS A 331 -3.84 26.32 3.87
CA HIS A 331 -2.81 26.94 4.68
C HIS A 331 -3.30 27.26 6.10
N GLY A 332 -2.48 27.03 7.12
CA GLY A 332 -2.86 27.19 8.52
C GLY A 332 -3.10 28.63 9.00
N SER A 333 -2.79 29.64 8.17
CA SER A 333 -3.22 31.02 8.42
C SER A 333 -4.73 31.23 8.27
N HIS A 334 -5.46 30.20 7.84
CA HIS A 334 -6.89 30.28 7.60
C HIS A 334 -7.65 29.19 8.35
N CYS A 335 -8.92 29.48 8.66
CA CYS A 335 -9.84 28.54 9.29
C CYS A 335 -10.76 27.95 8.22
N TYR A 336 -10.98 26.62 8.28
CA TYR A 336 -11.83 25.90 7.34
C TYR A 336 -12.86 25.06 8.07
N THR A 337 -13.96 24.79 7.36
CA THR A 337 -14.95 23.79 7.73
C THR A 337 -15.03 22.73 6.64
N LEU A 338 -15.21 21.48 7.08
CA LEU A 338 -15.65 20.36 6.26
C LEU A 338 -16.97 19.88 6.87
N ARG A 339 -18.09 20.05 6.15
CA ARG A 339 -19.40 19.71 6.67
C ARG A 339 -20.03 18.57 5.87
N PHE A 340 -20.30 17.49 6.55
CA PHE A 340 -21.15 16.41 6.07
C PHE A 340 -22.58 16.68 6.51
N GLY A 341 -23.52 16.72 5.57
CA GLY A 341 -24.95 16.84 5.86
C GLY A 341 -25.51 15.58 6.57
N PRO A 342 -26.77 15.63 7.01
CA PRO A 342 -27.43 14.47 7.58
C PRO A 342 -27.42 13.28 6.59
N GLY A 343 -26.83 12.15 7.00
CA GLY A 343 -26.71 10.95 6.16
C GLY A 343 -25.60 11.00 5.11
N GLU A 344 -24.80 12.09 5.04
CA GLU A 344 -23.75 12.29 4.03
C GLU A 344 -22.33 11.94 4.51
N LEU A 345 -22.19 11.22 5.62
CA LEU A 345 -20.88 10.71 6.04
C LEU A 345 -20.32 9.77 4.97
N PRO A 346 -18.96 9.62 4.90
CA PRO A 346 -18.36 8.67 3.99
C PRO A 346 -19.00 7.28 4.12
N PRO A 347 -19.56 6.72 3.03
CA PRO A 347 -20.26 5.43 3.07
C PRO A 347 -19.22 4.29 3.09
N VAL A 348 -18.97 3.75 4.27
CA VAL A 348 -18.03 2.66 4.51
C VAL A 348 -18.68 1.54 5.34
N GLU A 349 -18.19 0.31 5.18
CA GLU A 349 -18.60 -0.83 6.00
C GLU A 349 -17.69 -1.03 7.22
N ALA A 350 -16.44 -0.52 7.17
CA ALA A 350 -15.52 -0.61 8.30
C ALA A 350 -15.45 0.74 9.04
N PHE A 351 -14.62 1.68 8.59
CA PHE A 351 -14.45 2.99 9.24
C PHE A 351 -13.86 4.01 8.28
N TRP A 352 -13.91 5.28 8.66
CA TRP A 352 -13.24 6.37 7.96
C TRP A 352 -12.49 7.29 8.92
N SER A 353 -11.45 7.96 8.40
CA SER A 353 -10.73 9.01 9.10
C SER A 353 -10.27 10.10 8.14
N LEU A 354 -10.15 11.32 8.63
CA LEU A 354 -9.54 12.46 7.96
C LEU A 354 -8.22 12.76 8.63
N THR A 355 -7.09 12.57 7.94
CA THR A 355 -5.75 12.73 8.49
C THR A 355 -5.10 14.01 7.96
N MET A 356 -4.40 14.74 8.84
CA MET A 356 -3.68 15.98 8.56
C MET A 356 -2.21 15.72 8.24
N TYR A 357 -1.70 16.38 7.18
CA TYR A 357 -0.28 16.31 6.79
C TYR A 357 0.28 17.67 6.45
N ASP A 358 1.51 17.92 6.87
CA ASP A 358 2.30 19.05 6.38
C ASP A 358 2.67 18.83 4.92
N SER A 359 2.43 19.82 4.05
CA SER A 359 2.71 19.66 2.61
C SER A 359 4.17 19.75 2.23
N ARG A 360 5.08 20.17 3.16
CA ARG A 360 6.52 20.28 2.90
C ARG A 360 7.22 18.93 2.91
N ASP A 361 6.80 18.02 3.78
CA ASP A 361 7.45 16.72 3.98
C ASP A 361 6.48 15.54 3.93
N CYS A 362 5.17 15.79 3.81
CA CYS A 362 4.10 14.80 3.81
C CYS A 362 4.04 13.96 5.12
N MET A 363 4.43 14.56 6.26
CA MET A 363 4.38 13.91 7.57
C MET A 363 3.20 14.38 8.40
N LEU A 364 2.88 13.61 9.45
CA LEU A 364 1.87 14.00 10.46
C LEU A 364 2.31 15.28 11.16
N VAL A 365 1.34 16.15 11.46
CA VAL A 365 1.56 17.46 12.05
C VAL A 365 1.56 17.38 13.57
N ASP A 366 2.63 17.82 14.20
CA ASP A 366 2.69 17.98 15.66
C ASP A 366 1.65 19.01 16.15
N ASN A 367 0.94 18.68 17.22
CA ASN A 367 -0.13 19.53 17.72
C ASN A 367 -0.43 19.30 19.21
N PRO A 368 -1.00 20.30 19.92
CA PRO A 368 -1.11 20.30 21.38
C PRO A 368 -2.07 19.26 21.99
N ILE A 369 -2.83 18.53 21.17
CA ILE A 369 -3.79 17.51 21.62
C ILE A 369 -3.50 16.12 21.04
N ASP A 370 -2.34 15.92 20.43
CA ASP A 370 -1.92 14.65 19.79
C ASP A 370 -2.97 14.07 18.83
N ARG A 371 -3.77 14.94 18.18
CA ARG A 371 -4.82 14.56 17.25
C ARG A 371 -4.33 14.69 15.81
N TYR A 372 -3.91 13.59 15.21
CA TYR A 372 -3.39 13.54 13.83
C TYR A 372 -4.48 13.22 12.81
N ALA A 373 -5.56 12.61 13.27
CA ALA A 373 -6.73 12.27 12.48
C ALA A 373 -8.02 12.49 13.26
N ILE A 374 -9.13 12.67 12.53
CA ILE A 374 -10.49 12.77 13.07
C ILE A 374 -11.43 11.94 12.18
N GLY A 375 -12.32 11.15 12.78
CA GLY A 375 -13.20 10.24 12.03
C GLY A 375 -14.32 9.68 12.90
N ASP A 376 -15.03 8.67 12.38
CA ASP A 376 -16.19 8.06 13.03
C ASP A 376 -15.88 7.45 14.41
N ARG A 377 -14.62 7.12 14.70
CA ARG A 377 -14.17 6.57 15.99
C ARG A 377 -13.58 7.62 16.93
N THR A 378 -13.57 8.90 16.53
CA THR A 378 -13.04 9.96 17.41
C THR A 378 -13.96 10.15 18.60
N PRO A 379 -13.48 9.99 19.84
CA PRO A 379 -14.30 10.20 21.02
C PRO A 379 -14.88 11.61 21.09
N ALA A 380 -16.09 11.74 21.60
CA ALA A 380 -16.78 13.00 21.85
C ALA A 380 -17.05 13.89 20.62
N LEU A 381 -17.04 13.33 19.39
CA LEU A 381 -17.54 14.06 18.22
C LEU A 381 -18.97 14.56 18.45
N ARG A 382 -19.20 15.83 18.14
CA ARG A 382 -20.51 16.46 18.27
C ARG A 382 -21.18 16.61 16.91
N ARG A 383 -22.41 16.12 16.80
CA ARG A 383 -23.26 16.33 15.63
C ARG A 383 -23.87 17.72 15.67
N ASP A 384 -24.12 18.26 14.49
CA ASP A 384 -24.88 19.47 14.29
C ASP A 384 -26.37 19.26 14.70
N ALA A 385 -27.11 20.32 14.94
CA ALA A 385 -28.51 20.24 15.36
C ALA A 385 -29.43 19.51 14.37
N ASP A 386 -29.06 19.50 13.08
CA ASP A 386 -29.76 18.78 12.01
C ASP A 386 -29.27 17.32 11.83
N GLY A 387 -28.35 16.85 12.67
CA GLY A 387 -27.75 15.51 12.59
C GLY A 387 -26.53 15.39 11.67
N GLY A 388 -26.13 16.47 11.01
CA GLY A 388 -24.88 16.56 10.24
C GLY A 388 -23.64 16.52 11.12
N LEU A 389 -22.46 16.65 10.50
CA LEU A 389 -21.17 16.73 11.19
C LEU A 389 -20.30 17.82 10.55
N THR A 390 -19.97 18.85 11.34
CA THR A 390 -19.04 19.89 10.93
C THR A 390 -17.69 19.70 11.60
N LEU A 391 -16.65 19.44 10.82
CA LEU A 391 -15.26 19.41 11.28
C LEU A 391 -14.63 20.80 11.16
N ARG A 392 -13.80 21.18 12.14
CA ARG A 392 -13.03 22.43 12.17
C ARG A 392 -11.57 22.11 11.86
N ILE A 393 -11.01 22.77 10.85
CA ILE A 393 -9.61 22.59 10.43
C ILE A 393 -8.94 23.96 10.50
N GLN A 394 -8.06 24.14 11.48
CA GLN A 394 -7.36 25.41 11.74
C GLN A 394 -6.16 25.19 12.67
N HIS A 395 -5.22 26.14 12.68
CA HIS A 395 -4.02 26.06 13.53
C HIS A 395 -4.35 26.29 15.01
N ALA A 396 -4.96 27.41 15.33
CA ALA A 396 -5.32 27.73 16.70
C ALA A 396 -6.58 26.97 17.15
N ALA A 397 -6.63 26.60 18.43
CA ALA A 397 -7.80 25.92 18.97
C ALA A 397 -9.05 26.82 18.89
N PRO A 398 -10.22 26.29 18.45
CA PRO A 398 -11.47 27.02 18.48
C PRO A 398 -11.80 27.51 19.90
N ALA A 399 -12.34 28.72 20.02
CA ALA A 399 -12.77 29.27 21.31
C ALA A 399 -13.97 28.49 21.89
N ASP A 400 -14.90 28.09 21.03
CA ASP A 400 -16.08 27.30 21.40
C ASP A 400 -15.70 25.83 21.71
N GLU A 401 -16.20 25.33 22.85
CA GLU A 401 -15.92 23.94 23.29
C GLU A 401 -16.51 22.88 22.35
N ALA A 402 -17.70 23.13 21.79
CA ALA A 402 -18.31 22.21 20.85
C ALA A 402 -17.50 22.11 19.56
N ALA A 403 -16.96 23.23 19.07
CA ALA A 403 -16.07 23.25 17.93
C ALA A 403 -14.72 22.56 18.21
N ARG A 404 -14.20 22.63 19.45
CA ARG A 404 -12.98 21.91 19.86
C ARG A 404 -13.15 20.40 19.83
N ALA A 405 -14.32 19.88 20.12
CA ALA A 405 -14.61 18.44 20.01
C ALA A 405 -14.37 17.94 18.56
N ASN A 406 -14.74 18.75 17.57
CA ASN A 406 -14.65 18.47 16.14
C ASN A 406 -13.43 19.13 15.46
N TRP A 407 -12.41 19.53 16.22
CA TRP A 407 -11.25 20.22 15.69
C TRP A 407 -10.14 19.25 15.29
N LEU A 408 -9.65 19.40 14.05
CA LEU A 408 -8.44 18.78 13.55
C LEU A 408 -7.38 19.87 13.41
N PRO A 409 -6.32 19.87 14.27
CA PRO A 409 -5.29 20.89 14.25
C PRO A 409 -4.49 20.89 12.95
N ALA A 410 -4.34 22.09 12.34
CA ALA A 410 -3.49 22.30 11.16
C ALA A 410 -2.11 22.84 11.56
N PRO A 411 -1.05 22.67 10.76
CA PRO A 411 0.22 23.36 10.96
C PRO A 411 0.03 24.88 10.69
N ALA A 412 0.98 25.71 11.11
CA ALA A 412 0.95 27.13 10.75
C ALA A 412 1.15 27.38 9.24
N GLY A 413 1.79 26.44 8.53
CA GLY A 413 2.11 26.51 7.11
C GLY A 413 1.09 25.80 6.20
N ALA A 414 1.52 25.51 4.99
CA ALA A 414 0.72 24.77 4.03
C ALA A 414 0.50 23.31 4.45
N PHE A 415 -0.69 22.77 4.18
CA PHE A 415 -1.06 21.42 4.53
C PHE A 415 -1.96 20.77 3.46
N TYR A 416 -2.15 19.47 3.58
CA TYR A 416 -3.18 18.74 2.85
C TYR A 416 -3.87 17.72 3.76
N LEU A 417 -5.00 17.23 3.32
CA LEU A 417 -5.82 16.26 4.02
C LEU A 417 -5.91 14.97 3.21
N CYS A 418 -5.92 13.84 3.91
CA CYS A 418 -6.23 12.54 3.34
C CYS A 418 -7.44 11.96 4.06
N LEU A 419 -8.54 11.78 3.34
CA LEU A 419 -9.66 11.00 3.84
C LEU A 419 -9.35 9.53 3.57
N ARG A 420 -9.33 8.72 4.63
CA ARG A 420 -9.15 7.27 4.56
C ARG A 420 -10.49 6.60 4.75
N ALA A 421 -10.95 5.85 3.74
CA ALA A 421 -12.18 5.09 3.79
C ALA A 421 -11.87 3.61 3.64
N TYR A 422 -12.19 2.82 4.67
CA TYR A 422 -11.94 1.39 4.73
C TYR A 422 -13.23 0.62 4.48
N VAL A 423 -13.16 -0.35 3.57
CA VAL A 423 -14.29 -1.07 2.99
C VAL A 423 -15.35 -0.08 2.48
N PRO A 424 -14.96 0.81 1.55
CA PRO A 424 -15.88 1.80 1.00
C PRO A 424 -16.98 1.11 0.22
N ARG A 425 -18.21 1.65 0.33
CA ARG A 425 -19.34 1.22 -0.49
C ARG A 425 -19.17 1.68 -1.94
N ALA A 426 -19.94 1.06 -2.84
CA ALA A 426 -19.84 1.31 -4.27
C ALA A 426 -20.01 2.80 -4.64
N GLU A 427 -20.93 3.50 -3.98
CA GLU A 427 -21.20 4.92 -4.23
C GLU A 427 -20.01 5.85 -3.95
N MET A 428 -19.09 5.44 -3.10
CA MET A 428 -17.84 6.18 -2.88
C MET A 428 -16.82 5.96 -4.00
N LEU A 429 -16.84 4.79 -4.62
CA LEU A 429 -15.88 4.40 -5.66
C LEU A 429 -16.32 4.86 -7.06
N ASP A 430 -17.63 4.85 -7.34
CA ASP A 430 -18.19 5.23 -8.64
C ASP A 430 -18.53 6.73 -8.75
N GLY A 431 -18.30 7.51 -7.69
CA GLY A 431 -18.48 8.95 -7.66
C GLY A 431 -19.92 9.42 -7.41
N ARG A 432 -20.86 8.51 -7.08
CA ARG A 432 -22.23 8.91 -6.66
C ARG A 432 -22.24 9.59 -5.29
N HIS A 433 -21.30 9.25 -4.42
CA HIS A 433 -21.05 9.99 -3.17
C HIS A 433 -19.97 11.04 -3.39
N ALA A 434 -20.35 12.31 -3.39
CA ALA A 434 -19.42 13.42 -3.49
C ALA A 434 -18.98 13.87 -2.09
N LEU A 435 -17.68 13.93 -1.87
CA LEU A 435 -17.14 14.52 -0.63
C LEU A 435 -17.41 16.03 -0.61
N PRO A 436 -17.89 16.58 0.53
CA PRO A 436 -18.15 18.01 0.64
C PRO A 436 -16.85 18.82 0.50
N PRO A 437 -16.92 20.05 -0.03
CA PRO A 437 -15.75 20.90 -0.17
C PRO A 437 -15.25 21.43 1.19
N LEU A 438 -13.96 21.73 1.27
CA LEU A 438 -13.41 22.51 2.36
C LEU A 438 -13.75 24.01 2.14
N VAL A 439 -14.48 24.61 3.07
CA VAL A 439 -14.89 26.00 2.99
C VAL A 439 -14.07 26.85 3.95
N ARG A 440 -13.35 27.86 3.43
CA ARG A 440 -12.66 28.86 4.26
C ARG A 440 -13.70 29.76 4.93
N ILE A 441 -13.62 29.91 6.25
CA ILE A 441 -14.56 30.66 7.08
C ILE A 441 -13.94 31.91 7.75
N GLY A 442 -12.64 32.07 7.69
CA GLY A 442 -11.91 33.20 8.30
C GLY A 442 -10.40 32.96 8.31
N ASP A 443 -9.71 33.86 9.02
CA ASP A 443 -8.28 33.78 9.25
C ASP A 443 -8.00 33.34 10.69
N THR A 444 -6.87 32.64 10.87
CA THR A 444 -6.38 32.28 12.20
C THR A 444 -5.84 33.55 12.87
N VAL A 445 -6.33 33.89 14.04
CA VAL A 445 -5.88 35.04 14.86
C VAL A 445 -4.68 34.63 15.68
#